data_4c5112592bb3eb7b6ff0a17032a504ef
#
_entry.id   4c5112592bb3eb7b6ff0a17032a504ef
#
_cell.length_a   1.000
_cell.length_b   1.000
_cell.length_c   1.000
_cell.angle_alpha   90.00
_cell.angle_beta   90.00
_cell.angle_gamma   90.00
#
_symmetry.space_group_name_H-M   'P 1'
#
loop_
_entity.id
_entity.type
_entity.pdbx_description
1 polymer ?
#
loop_
_entity_poly.entity_id
_entity_poly.type
_entity_poly.pdbx_seq_one_letter_code
_entity_poly.pdbx_strand_id
1 'polypeptide(L)'
;SDIDKQMGSDGIETEIEAESGLSMPKLAHIALSRNIKGFELIEGIPGSVGGGIFMNASSGYGTVKSAITDNLISVKYIDKKGEIKVKNKEDLNFSFRRSIFHDEPGFILSAKFKYLKGEREEIFKKMRYFKKIRIKMLEYNKPNLGSNFCTYDIYNEIAKNNFFYGIIYKLFRIFRLYKF
;
A
#
# COMPACT_ATOMS: atom_id res chain seq x y z
N SER A 1 -9.18 13.10 17.03
CA SER A 1 -7.84 13.04 16.39
C SER A 1 -7.87 12.09 15.22
N ASP A 2 -7.09 12.39 14.17
CA ASP A 2 -7.05 11.57 12.92
C ASP A 2 -6.57 10.12 13.16
N ILE A 3 -5.99 9.83 14.31
CA ILE A 3 -5.51 8.51 14.73
C ILE A 3 -5.78 8.33 16.22
N ASP A 4 -6.57 7.34 16.55
CA ASP A 4 -6.80 6.88 17.92
C ASP A 4 -5.87 5.72 18.26
N LYS A 5 -5.43 5.68 19.52
CA LYS A 5 -4.56 4.65 20.05
C LYS A 5 -5.35 3.72 20.96
N GLN A 6 -5.13 2.42 20.82
CA GLN A 6 -5.62 1.43 21.75
C GLN A 6 -4.45 0.85 22.55
N MET A 7 -4.58 0.82 23.86
CA MET A 7 -3.60 0.23 24.77
C MET A 7 -3.98 -1.22 25.06
N GLY A 8 -3.00 -2.11 25.04
CA GLY A 8 -3.16 -3.47 25.52
C GLY A 8 -3.32 -3.53 27.03
N SER A 9 -3.64 -4.71 27.57
CA SER A 9 -3.87 -4.95 29.00
C SER A 9 -2.65 -4.63 29.91
N ASP A 10 -1.46 -4.58 29.32
CA ASP A 10 -0.17 -4.25 29.92
C ASP A 10 0.23 -2.78 29.79
N GLY A 11 -0.67 -1.92 29.25
CA GLY A 11 -0.38 -0.51 28.98
C GLY A 11 0.47 -0.26 27.73
N ILE A 12 0.80 -1.29 26.96
CA ILE A 12 1.54 -1.15 25.70
C ILE A 12 0.58 -0.91 24.55
N GLU A 13 0.85 0.10 23.70
CA GLU A 13 0.09 0.33 22.48
C GLU A 13 0.28 -0.86 21.52
N THR A 14 -0.82 -1.55 21.20
CA THR A 14 -0.79 -2.72 20.30
C THR A 14 -1.41 -2.44 18.95
N GLU A 15 -2.26 -1.43 18.86
CA GLU A 15 -3.02 -1.07 17.67
C GLU A 15 -3.10 0.45 17.50
N ILE A 16 -3.25 0.89 16.25
CA ILE A 16 -3.60 2.25 15.88
C ILE A 16 -4.81 2.22 14.97
N GLU A 17 -5.75 3.14 15.16
CA GLU A 17 -6.88 3.33 14.26
C GLU A 17 -6.68 4.62 13.46
N ALA A 18 -6.87 4.56 12.14
CA ALA A 18 -6.80 5.69 11.23
C ALA A 18 -8.12 5.83 10.48
N GLU A 19 -8.64 7.05 10.43
CA GLU A 19 -9.85 7.39 9.67
C GLU A 19 -9.61 7.25 8.16
N SER A 20 -10.66 6.86 7.43
CA SER A 20 -10.59 6.61 5.99
C SER A 20 -10.19 7.84 5.17
N GLY A 21 -10.54 9.04 5.64
CA GLY A 21 -10.21 10.32 4.99
C GLY A 21 -8.76 10.77 5.18
N LEU A 22 -8.04 10.21 6.13
CA LEU A 22 -6.63 10.54 6.35
C LEU A 22 -5.81 10.20 5.11
N SER A 23 -4.96 11.13 4.65
CA SER A 23 -4.07 10.82 3.50
C SER A 23 -2.98 9.83 3.89
N MET A 24 -2.64 8.90 2.99
CA MET A 24 -1.58 7.92 3.21
C MET A 24 -0.22 8.57 3.51
N PRO A 25 0.21 9.65 2.82
CA PRO A 25 1.42 10.38 3.22
C PRO A 25 1.35 10.92 4.66
N LYS A 26 0.21 11.49 5.08
CA LYS A 26 0.02 12.00 6.45
C LYS A 26 0.10 10.86 7.47
N LEU A 27 -0.52 9.71 7.19
CA LEU A 27 -0.40 8.51 8.03
C LEU A 27 1.07 8.10 8.20
N ALA A 28 1.86 8.05 7.12
CA ALA A 28 3.28 7.70 7.19
C ALA A 28 4.09 8.69 8.04
N HIS A 29 3.82 9.99 7.94
CA HIS A 29 4.49 11.01 8.77
C HIS A 29 4.09 10.93 10.23
N ILE A 30 2.82 10.66 10.54
CA ILE A 30 2.37 10.43 11.92
C ILE A 30 3.01 9.17 12.49
N ALA A 31 3.08 8.08 11.72
CA ALA A 31 3.77 6.86 12.11
C ALA A 31 5.25 7.12 12.43
N LEU A 32 5.96 7.87 11.58
CA LEU A 32 7.34 8.31 11.85
C LEU A 32 7.46 9.11 13.17
N SER A 33 6.56 10.07 13.40
CA SER A 33 6.60 10.90 14.62
C SER A 33 6.37 10.09 15.91
N ARG A 34 5.74 8.94 15.80
CA ARG A 34 5.41 8.02 16.90
C ARG A 34 6.31 6.78 16.94
N ASN A 35 7.37 6.75 16.14
CA ASN A 35 8.31 5.62 16.03
C ASN A 35 7.61 4.30 15.60
N ILE A 36 6.62 4.38 14.72
CA ILE A 36 5.88 3.24 14.18
C ILE A 36 6.42 2.90 12.80
N LYS A 37 6.92 1.68 12.62
CA LYS A 37 7.43 1.18 11.34
C LYS A 37 6.34 0.49 10.52
N GLY A 38 6.62 0.30 9.22
CA GLY A 38 5.76 -0.44 8.30
C GLY A 38 4.87 0.44 7.42
N PHE A 39 5.00 1.78 7.53
CA PHE A 39 4.28 2.75 6.71
C PHE A 39 5.19 3.55 5.77
N GLU A 40 6.47 3.19 5.69
CA GLU A 40 7.49 4.00 5.02
C GLU A 40 7.25 4.13 3.50
N LEU A 41 6.73 3.07 2.86
CA LEU A 41 6.50 3.07 1.42
C LEU A 41 5.22 3.79 1.00
N ILE A 42 4.23 3.92 1.89
CA ILE A 42 2.98 4.59 1.56
C ILE A 42 3.09 6.12 1.55
N GLU A 43 4.19 6.68 2.06
CA GLU A 43 4.47 8.12 2.03
C GLU A 43 4.37 8.69 0.60
N GLY A 44 4.83 7.94 -0.37
CA GLY A 44 4.79 8.38 -1.76
C GLY A 44 3.48 8.08 -2.51
N ILE A 45 2.49 7.43 -1.91
CA ILE A 45 1.24 7.06 -2.60
C ILE A 45 0.19 8.16 -2.35
N PRO A 46 -0.23 8.91 -3.38
CA PRO A 46 -1.31 9.88 -3.22
C PRO A 46 -2.64 9.16 -2.99
N GLY A 47 -3.46 9.73 -2.12
CA GLY A 47 -4.78 9.18 -1.80
C GLY A 47 -5.02 9.01 -0.30
N SER A 48 -6.23 8.61 0.06
CA SER A 48 -6.66 8.41 1.43
C SER A 48 -6.46 6.96 1.89
N VAL A 49 -6.49 6.75 3.21
CA VAL A 49 -6.46 5.41 3.83
C VAL A 49 -7.58 4.53 3.28
N GLY A 50 -8.82 5.05 3.24
CA GLY A 50 -9.96 4.29 2.71
C GLY A 50 -9.79 3.90 1.24
N GLY A 51 -9.34 4.83 0.40
CA GLY A 51 -9.02 4.55 -1.00
C GLY A 51 -7.87 3.57 -1.16
N GLY A 52 -6.86 3.67 -0.29
CA GLY A 52 -5.74 2.74 -0.23
C GLY A 52 -6.16 1.31 0.11
N ILE A 53 -7.08 1.15 1.07
CA ILE A 53 -7.64 -0.15 1.45
C ILE A 53 -8.52 -0.70 0.32
N PHE A 54 -9.41 0.13 -0.23
CA PHE A 54 -10.28 -0.26 -1.33
C PHE A 54 -9.48 -0.86 -2.49
N MET A 55 -8.39 -0.21 -2.89
CA MET A 55 -7.53 -0.61 -4.00
C MET A 55 -6.37 -1.53 -3.61
N ASN A 56 -6.26 -1.97 -2.37
CA ASN A 56 -5.06 -2.65 -1.86
C ASN A 56 -3.79 -1.94 -2.34
N ALA A 57 -3.69 -0.65 -2.03
CA ALA A 57 -2.63 0.21 -2.54
C ALA A 57 -1.27 -0.27 -2.06
N SER A 58 -0.38 -0.47 -2.99
CA SER A 58 0.98 -0.96 -2.74
C SER A 58 2.00 -0.19 -3.55
N SER A 59 3.20 -0.13 -3.02
CA SER A 59 4.38 0.37 -3.72
C SER A 59 5.48 -0.67 -3.65
N GLY A 60 6.36 -0.70 -4.65
CA GLY A 60 7.48 -1.63 -4.66
C GLY A 60 8.63 -1.09 -5.49
N TYR A 61 9.86 -1.38 -5.03
CA TYR A 61 11.09 -0.98 -5.68
C TYR A 61 12.08 -2.14 -5.61
N GLY A 62 12.33 -2.76 -6.75
CA GLY A 62 13.14 -3.98 -6.80
C GLY A 62 12.51 -5.14 -6.05
N THR A 63 13.19 -5.65 -5.03
CA THR A 63 12.69 -6.75 -4.19
C THR A 63 11.82 -6.29 -3.02
N VAL A 64 11.83 -5.00 -2.69
CA VAL A 64 11.05 -4.43 -1.58
C VAL A 64 9.68 -4.05 -2.08
N LYS A 65 8.66 -4.66 -1.50
CA LYS A 65 7.24 -4.34 -1.75
C LYS A 65 6.55 -4.14 -0.42
N SER A 66 5.61 -3.21 -0.35
CA SER A 66 4.73 -3.03 0.79
C SER A 66 3.38 -2.50 0.34
N ALA A 67 2.34 -3.00 0.97
CA ALA A 67 0.97 -2.53 0.80
C ALA A 67 0.50 -1.86 2.10
N ILE A 68 -0.47 -0.96 1.98
CA ILE A 68 -1.13 -0.38 3.16
C ILE A 68 -1.75 -1.47 4.04
N THR A 69 -2.11 -2.59 3.45
CA THR A 69 -2.75 -3.72 4.12
C THR A 69 -1.77 -4.67 4.83
N ASP A 70 -0.45 -4.47 4.71
CA ASP A 70 0.52 -5.39 5.34
C ASP A 70 0.33 -5.46 6.87
N ASN A 71 0.16 -4.32 7.51
CA ASN A 71 -0.05 -4.18 8.95
C ASN A 71 -1.54 -4.06 9.33
N LEU A 72 -2.47 -4.23 8.38
CA LEU A 72 -3.90 -4.11 8.63
C LEU A 72 -4.38 -5.24 9.56
N ILE A 73 -5.23 -4.90 10.51
CA ILE A 73 -5.94 -5.83 11.40
C ILE A 73 -7.38 -5.96 10.94
N SER A 74 -8.11 -4.83 10.87
CA SER A 74 -9.53 -4.83 10.53
C SER A 74 -9.94 -3.50 9.91
N VAL A 75 -11.11 -3.49 9.27
CA VAL A 75 -11.73 -2.32 8.67
C VAL A 75 -13.15 -2.16 9.21
N LYS A 76 -13.46 -0.96 9.69
CA LYS A 76 -14.82 -0.53 10.02
C LYS A 76 -15.44 0.15 8.80
N TYR A 77 -16.64 -0.25 8.42
CA TYR A 77 -17.32 0.26 7.25
C TYR A 77 -18.85 0.30 7.45
N ILE A 78 -19.54 1.07 6.61
CA ILE A 78 -21.01 1.07 6.50
C ILE A 78 -21.36 0.23 5.27
N ASP A 79 -22.24 -0.75 5.44
CA ASP A 79 -22.71 -1.59 4.35
C ASP A 79 -23.86 -0.91 3.54
N LYS A 80 -24.37 -1.61 2.51
CA LYS A 80 -25.48 -1.13 1.67
C LYS A 80 -26.78 -0.87 2.44
N LYS A 81 -26.95 -1.47 3.64
CA LYS A 81 -28.14 -1.29 4.49
C LYS A 81 -27.98 -0.12 5.46
N GLY A 82 -26.82 0.54 5.47
CA GLY A 82 -26.51 1.60 6.43
C GLY A 82 -26.02 1.05 7.79
N GLU A 83 -25.71 -0.23 7.92
CA GLU A 83 -25.25 -0.85 9.14
C GLU A 83 -23.72 -0.71 9.26
N ILE A 84 -23.26 -0.33 10.46
CA ILE A 84 -21.81 -0.30 10.75
C ILE A 84 -21.33 -1.73 11.03
N LYS A 85 -20.32 -2.16 10.29
CA LYS A 85 -19.71 -3.48 10.40
C LYS A 85 -18.19 -3.39 10.51
N VAL A 86 -17.61 -4.45 11.06
CA VAL A 86 -16.15 -4.64 11.12
C VAL A 86 -15.82 -5.97 10.44
N LYS A 87 -14.84 -5.95 9.52
CA LYS A 87 -14.26 -7.15 8.91
C LYS A 87 -12.76 -7.22 9.25
N ASN A 88 -12.29 -8.41 9.59
CA ASN A 88 -10.86 -8.66 9.75
C ASN A 88 -10.17 -8.69 8.40
N LYS A 89 -8.85 -8.52 8.40
CA LYS A 89 -8.04 -8.49 7.18
C LYS A 89 -8.27 -9.73 6.30
N GLU A 90 -8.38 -10.90 6.90
CA GLU A 90 -8.56 -12.19 6.24
C GLU A 90 -9.86 -12.26 5.44
N ASP A 91 -10.90 -11.58 5.91
CA ASP A 91 -12.24 -11.56 5.29
C ASP A 91 -12.36 -10.53 4.16
N LEU A 92 -11.32 -9.72 3.94
CA LEU A 92 -11.32 -8.63 2.96
C LEU A 92 -10.87 -9.04 1.56
N ASN A 93 -10.49 -10.31 1.35
CA ASN A 93 -10.15 -10.92 0.06
C ASN A 93 -9.20 -10.07 -0.80
N PHE A 94 -8.13 -9.56 -0.18
CA PHE A 94 -7.18 -8.71 -0.88
C PHE A 94 -6.43 -9.44 -1.98
N SER A 95 -6.41 -8.84 -3.16
CA SER A 95 -5.58 -9.24 -4.29
C SER A 95 -4.95 -8.03 -4.95
N PHE A 96 -4.28 -8.19 -6.09
CA PHE A 96 -3.66 -7.07 -6.79
C PHE A 96 -4.70 -6.03 -7.20
N ARG A 97 -4.62 -4.83 -6.60
CA ARG A 97 -5.53 -3.69 -6.83
C ARG A 97 -7.01 -4.02 -6.57
N ARG A 98 -7.30 -4.92 -5.64
CA ARG A 98 -8.66 -5.35 -5.34
C ARG A 98 -8.85 -5.68 -3.86
N SER A 99 -10.05 -5.43 -3.37
CA SER A 99 -10.56 -5.85 -2.07
C SER A 99 -12.01 -6.32 -2.21
N ILE A 100 -12.59 -6.88 -1.15
CA ILE A 100 -14.00 -7.29 -1.12
C ILE A 100 -14.97 -6.15 -1.45
N PHE A 101 -14.60 -4.90 -1.19
CA PHE A 101 -15.45 -3.74 -1.44
C PHE A 101 -15.75 -3.46 -2.92
N HIS A 102 -15.08 -4.15 -3.84
CA HIS A 102 -15.46 -4.14 -5.26
C HIS A 102 -16.70 -4.99 -5.54
N ASP A 103 -16.93 -6.03 -4.75
CA ASP A 103 -18.03 -6.98 -4.90
C ASP A 103 -19.16 -6.68 -3.90
N GLU A 104 -18.78 -6.27 -2.68
CA GLU A 104 -19.67 -5.87 -1.60
C GLU A 104 -19.49 -4.37 -1.32
N PRO A 105 -20.13 -3.47 -2.09
CA PRO A 105 -19.95 -2.03 -1.90
C PRO A 105 -20.34 -1.57 -0.50
N GLY A 106 -19.50 -0.71 0.06
CA GLY A 106 -19.70 -0.07 1.36
C GLY A 106 -18.77 1.12 1.52
N PHE A 107 -19.00 1.94 2.54
CA PHE A 107 -18.16 3.10 2.85
C PHE A 107 -17.21 2.76 3.99
N ILE A 108 -15.91 2.71 3.69
CA ILE A 108 -14.87 2.53 4.70
C ILE A 108 -14.84 3.77 5.60
N LEU A 109 -14.97 3.56 6.91
CA LEU A 109 -14.94 4.62 7.94
C LEU A 109 -13.56 4.75 8.54
N SER A 110 -12.97 3.64 8.98
CA SER A 110 -11.65 3.60 9.61
C SER A 110 -10.99 2.25 9.41
N ALA A 111 -9.71 2.19 9.69
CA ALA A 111 -8.92 0.97 9.66
C ALA A 111 -8.02 0.88 10.88
N LYS A 112 -7.94 -0.32 11.45
CA LYS A 112 -7.00 -0.66 12.52
C LYS A 112 -5.77 -1.34 11.97
N PHE A 113 -4.62 -0.90 12.45
CA PHE A 113 -3.31 -1.41 12.08
C PHE A 113 -2.53 -1.86 13.29
N LYS A 114 -1.62 -2.82 13.10
CA LYS A 114 -0.68 -3.24 14.13
C LYS A 114 0.29 -2.10 14.46
N TYR A 115 0.49 -1.86 15.75
CA TYR A 115 1.54 -0.99 16.23
C TYR A 115 2.86 -1.76 16.23
N LEU A 116 3.76 -1.40 15.33
CA LEU A 116 5.08 -2.01 15.23
C LEU A 116 6.13 -0.95 15.60
N LYS A 117 6.66 -1.03 16.83
CA LYS A 117 7.73 -0.13 17.29
C LYS A 117 8.96 -0.23 16.39
N GLY A 118 9.54 0.91 16.02
CA GLY A 118 10.75 1.00 15.22
C GLY A 118 11.66 2.12 15.70
N GLU A 119 12.87 2.17 15.17
CA GLU A 119 13.80 3.25 15.43
C GLU A 119 13.54 4.40 14.43
N ARG A 120 13.35 5.62 14.96
CA ARG A 120 12.98 6.81 14.17
C ARG A 120 13.94 7.07 13.00
N GLU A 121 15.24 6.97 13.28
CA GLU A 121 16.27 7.19 12.26
C GLU A 121 16.19 6.15 11.12
N GLU A 122 15.91 4.89 11.44
CA GLU A 122 15.77 3.86 10.41
C GLU A 122 14.52 4.08 9.56
N ILE A 123 13.38 4.40 10.20
CA ILE A 123 12.12 4.72 9.51
C ILE A 123 12.35 5.91 8.57
N PHE A 124 12.97 6.98 9.06
CA PHE A 124 13.25 8.18 8.27
C PHE A 124 14.21 7.91 7.10
N LYS A 125 15.28 7.12 7.32
CA LYS A 125 16.21 6.70 6.25
C LYS A 125 15.48 5.93 5.16
N LYS A 126 14.61 4.99 5.52
CA LYS A 126 13.78 4.23 4.56
C LYS A 126 12.84 5.15 3.78
N MET A 127 12.09 6.02 4.45
CA MET A 127 11.20 6.97 3.80
C MET A 127 11.97 7.85 2.78
N ARG A 128 13.09 8.43 3.18
CA ARG A 128 13.95 9.23 2.28
C ARG A 128 14.49 8.43 1.09
N TYR A 129 14.90 7.19 1.33
CA TYR A 129 15.40 6.32 0.27
C TYR A 129 14.32 6.03 -0.77
N PHE A 130 13.13 5.60 -0.34
CA PHE A 130 12.03 5.31 -1.25
C PHE A 130 11.51 6.56 -1.96
N LYS A 131 11.46 7.70 -1.28
CA LYS A 131 11.12 8.97 -1.90
C LYS A 131 12.09 9.35 -3.03
N LYS A 132 13.40 9.21 -2.81
CA LYS A 132 14.40 9.46 -3.86
C LYS A 132 14.22 8.55 -5.07
N ILE A 133 13.98 7.25 -4.85
CA ILE A 133 13.73 6.30 -5.95
C ILE A 133 12.48 6.73 -6.72
N ARG A 134 11.40 7.04 -6.01
CA ARG A 134 10.14 7.44 -6.62
C ARG A 134 10.27 8.71 -7.47
N ILE A 135 10.94 9.73 -6.94
CA ILE A 135 11.22 10.97 -7.70
C ILE A 135 12.02 10.68 -8.97
N LYS A 136 12.98 9.75 -8.90
CA LYS A 136 13.78 9.35 -10.07
C LYS A 136 12.99 8.54 -11.10
N MET A 137 12.00 7.77 -10.66
CA MET A 137 11.20 6.90 -11.55
C MET A 137 9.98 7.61 -12.13
N LEU A 138 9.43 8.59 -11.43
CA LEU A 138 8.27 9.35 -11.86
C LEU A 138 8.70 10.76 -12.27
N GLU A 139 8.27 11.21 -13.42
CA GLU A 139 8.49 12.60 -13.87
C GLU A 139 7.60 13.56 -13.09
N TYR A 140 7.96 13.85 -11.83
CA TYR A 140 7.17 14.74 -10.95
C TYR A 140 7.07 16.19 -11.45
N ASN A 141 7.94 16.59 -12.36
CA ASN A 141 7.95 17.92 -12.98
C ASN A 141 6.93 18.05 -14.11
N LYS A 142 6.21 16.96 -14.45
CA LYS A 142 5.15 16.96 -15.44
C LYS A 142 3.89 16.34 -14.86
N PRO A 143 2.68 16.80 -15.26
CA PRO A 143 1.44 16.12 -14.93
C PRO A 143 1.49 14.68 -15.42
N ASN A 144 1.22 13.72 -14.53
CA ASN A 144 1.14 12.31 -14.87
C ASN A 144 0.03 11.62 -14.09
N LEU A 145 -0.53 10.56 -14.66
CA LEU A 145 -1.60 9.76 -14.07
C LEU A 145 -1.06 8.52 -13.33
N GLY A 146 0.27 8.38 -13.22
CA GLY A 146 0.89 7.17 -12.70
C GLY A 146 0.81 6.00 -13.70
N SER A 147 0.89 4.76 -13.20
CA SER A 147 0.81 3.56 -14.04
C SER A 147 -0.63 3.24 -14.40
N ASN A 148 -0.99 3.39 -15.68
CA ASN A 148 -2.34 3.15 -16.19
C ASN A 148 -2.55 1.72 -16.70
N PHE A 149 -1.48 0.97 -16.92
CA PHE A 149 -1.54 -0.37 -17.49
C PHE A 149 -0.87 -1.40 -16.56
N CYS A 150 -1.47 -2.58 -16.46
CA CYS A 150 -0.84 -3.74 -15.86
C CYS A 150 -0.08 -4.49 -16.96
N THR A 151 1.24 -4.31 -17.02
CA THR A 151 2.09 -4.89 -18.07
C THR A 151 2.53 -6.32 -17.76
N TYR A 152 2.33 -6.81 -16.54
CA TYR A 152 2.82 -8.11 -16.11
C TYR A 152 2.28 -9.25 -16.98
N ASP A 153 0.98 -9.22 -17.28
CA ASP A 153 0.33 -10.29 -18.06
C ASP A 153 0.59 -10.18 -19.56
N ILE A 154 0.71 -8.96 -20.08
CA ILE A 154 0.98 -8.70 -21.51
C ILE A 154 2.31 -9.31 -21.94
N TYR A 155 3.37 -9.09 -21.16
CA TYR A 155 4.69 -9.66 -21.51
C TYR A 155 4.73 -11.18 -21.42
N ASN A 156 4.03 -11.75 -20.43
CA ASN A 156 3.92 -13.21 -20.32
C ASN A 156 3.07 -13.80 -21.44
N GLU A 157 1.98 -13.16 -21.85
CA GLU A 157 1.15 -13.58 -22.98
C GLU A 157 1.92 -13.50 -24.32
N ILE A 158 2.63 -12.41 -24.57
CA ILE A 158 3.49 -12.28 -25.76
C ILE A 158 4.57 -13.37 -25.76
N ALA A 159 5.20 -13.63 -24.60
CA ALA A 159 6.24 -14.65 -24.48
C ALA A 159 5.72 -16.07 -24.65
N LYS A 160 4.45 -16.35 -24.30
CA LYS A 160 3.79 -17.65 -24.53
C LYS A 160 3.43 -17.86 -26.01
N ASN A 161 2.96 -16.81 -26.67
CA ASN A 161 2.42 -16.89 -28.02
C ASN A 161 3.50 -16.73 -29.12
N ASN A 162 4.72 -16.32 -28.77
CA ASN A 162 5.80 -16.16 -29.74
C ASN A 162 7.15 -16.59 -29.14
N PHE A 163 7.66 -17.73 -29.61
CA PHE A 163 8.90 -18.32 -29.10
C PHE A 163 10.11 -17.37 -29.18
N PHE A 164 10.22 -16.58 -30.25
CA PHE A 164 11.33 -15.64 -30.43
C PHE A 164 11.29 -14.50 -29.43
N TYR A 165 10.11 -13.90 -29.21
CA TYR A 165 9.92 -12.88 -28.17
C TYR A 165 10.10 -13.44 -26.75
N GLY A 166 9.75 -14.69 -26.51
CA GLY A 166 9.98 -15.38 -25.25
C GLY A 166 11.46 -15.50 -24.89
N ILE A 167 12.31 -15.79 -25.88
CA ILE A 167 13.78 -15.84 -25.70
C ILE A 167 14.32 -14.44 -25.44
N ILE A 168 13.95 -13.47 -26.27
CA ILE A 168 14.38 -12.07 -26.12
C ILE A 168 13.99 -11.55 -24.73
N TYR A 169 12.76 -11.77 -24.29
CA TYR A 169 12.27 -11.37 -22.97
C TYR A 169 13.07 -12.01 -21.82
N LYS A 170 13.37 -13.33 -21.92
CA LYS A 170 14.22 -14.02 -20.94
C LYS A 170 15.63 -13.43 -20.90
N LEU A 171 16.23 -13.13 -22.05
CA LEU A 171 17.55 -12.51 -22.13
C LEU A 171 17.55 -11.09 -21.51
N PHE A 172 16.58 -10.26 -21.86
CA PHE A 172 16.43 -8.93 -21.25
C PHE A 172 16.28 -9.01 -19.74
N ARG A 173 15.56 -10.00 -19.23
CA ARG A 173 15.36 -10.24 -17.80
C ARG A 173 16.65 -10.70 -17.09
N ILE A 174 17.43 -11.57 -17.72
CA ILE A 174 18.74 -12.05 -17.21
C ILE A 174 19.75 -10.89 -17.16
N PHE A 175 19.83 -10.09 -18.19
CA PHE A 175 20.79 -8.98 -18.27
C PHE A 175 20.32 -7.69 -17.58
N ARG A 176 19.15 -7.69 -16.93
CA ARG A 176 18.56 -6.49 -16.28
C ARG A 176 18.53 -5.26 -17.20
N LEU A 177 18.37 -5.47 -18.51
CA LEU A 177 18.43 -4.41 -19.51
C LEU A 177 17.18 -3.54 -19.57
N TYR A 178 16.11 -3.89 -18.85
CA TYR A 178 15.00 -2.97 -18.65
C TYR A 178 15.11 -2.32 -17.25
N LYS A 179 15.58 -1.11 -17.27
CA LYS A 179 15.33 -0.15 -16.20
C LYS A 179 14.00 0.56 -16.52
N PHE A 180 12.89 -0.01 -16.12
CA PHE A 180 11.62 0.67 -16.02
C PHE A 180 10.97 0.38 -14.67
#